data_6b900cff5dc3715237eb26c4fc568622
#
_entry.id   6b900cff5dc3715237eb26c4fc568622
#
_cell.length_a   1.000
_cell.length_b   1.000
_cell.length_c   1.000
_cell.angle_alpha   90.00
_cell.angle_beta   90.00
_cell.angle_gamma   90.00
#
_symmetry.space_group_name_H-M   'P 1'
#
loop_
_entity.id
_entity.type
_entity.pdbx_description
1 polymer ?
#
loop_
_entity_poly.entity_id
_entity_poly.type
_entity_poly.pdbx_seq_one_letter_code
_entity_poly.pdbx_strand_id
1 'polypeptide(L)'
;MKKYEVIYNTYRESILSGILKYGDRVDSIRECVKKMNVSKTTVELAYNKLVLDGFISSKEKVGYVVSMNPERVLLHHEILDYSSSHKEKEYDYDFRIQSVSIDSFETSIWKRYIKDVLNDKRLMSSYGLAQGEYGLRQALCKYVYQNRNILCFPEQMVIGSNYQSLLYIFCGMLDKQKVIGLSTLVDEQAKQVFLSYGFSVKYLDPDHFIEDIQTKGVDVVYVNTTCFSKNRQSMSEKLRKELVGLSHILILEDDYNGELVYASKIKTSLCSMSNHVIYFSSFSRLLLPSLRIGYMILNEEYTKKYCASFFGPTASKLEQVAFSQYIVDGYLQKHLRKLVREYREKHLYLKKLLDTYLGCSYILDETYMAYWIKLDVDMEKFKSLCELNLMGVSYSSSGIGLSFASMDKELMKDGVIRLAELVKEC
;
A
#
# COMPACT_ATOMS: atom_id res chain seq x y z
N MET A 1 -13.51 27.69 -29.28
CA MET A 1 -12.43 28.24 -28.46
C MET A 1 -12.70 29.70 -28.17
N LYS A 2 -12.62 30.16 -26.95
CA LYS A 2 -12.88 31.57 -26.61
C LYS A 2 -11.74 32.45 -27.13
N LYS A 3 -12.04 33.69 -27.58
CA LYS A 3 -11.01 34.57 -28.18
C LYS A 3 -9.78 34.83 -27.31
N TYR A 4 -9.92 34.87 -25.96
CA TYR A 4 -8.78 35.05 -25.08
C TYR A 4 -7.88 33.77 -25.01
N GLU A 5 -8.45 32.58 -25.20
CA GLU A 5 -7.70 31.31 -25.24
C GLU A 5 -6.81 31.24 -26.49
N VAL A 6 -7.27 31.80 -27.61
CA VAL A 6 -6.45 31.89 -28.83
C VAL A 6 -5.22 32.72 -28.57
N ILE A 7 -5.40 33.92 -27.97
CA ILE A 7 -4.28 34.84 -27.67
C ILE A 7 -3.31 34.17 -26.70
N TYR A 8 -3.84 33.59 -25.61
CA TYR A 8 -3.05 32.87 -24.61
C TYR A 8 -2.20 31.76 -25.24
N ASN A 9 -2.80 30.90 -26.06
CA ASN A 9 -2.09 29.79 -26.70
C ASN A 9 -1.04 30.30 -27.72
N THR A 10 -1.35 31.34 -28.48
CA THR A 10 -0.40 31.94 -29.44
C THR A 10 0.89 32.42 -28.76
N TYR A 11 0.78 33.19 -27.66
CA TYR A 11 1.95 33.63 -26.90
C TYR A 11 2.64 32.48 -26.14
N ARG A 12 1.87 31.59 -25.57
CA ARG A 12 2.41 30.39 -24.90
C ARG A 12 3.25 29.56 -25.87
N GLU A 13 2.73 29.26 -27.06
CA GLU A 13 3.46 28.48 -28.08
C GLU A 13 4.69 29.20 -28.58
N SER A 14 4.61 30.53 -28.79
CA SER A 14 5.75 31.34 -29.19
C SER A 14 6.88 31.35 -28.15
N ILE A 15 6.54 31.31 -26.86
CA ILE A 15 7.51 31.24 -25.78
C ILE A 15 8.08 29.83 -25.69
N LEU A 16 7.25 28.80 -25.74
CA LEU A 16 7.68 27.38 -25.62
C LEU A 16 8.54 26.95 -26.81
N SER A 17 8.25 27.45 -28.02
CA SER A 17 9.06 27.20 -29.25
C SER A 17 10.36 28.03 -29.31
N GLY A 18 10.59 28.94 -28.36
CA GLY A 18 11.77 29.78 -28.33
C GLY A 18 11.76 30.96 -29.34
N ILE A 19 10.63 31.22 -30.02
CA ILE A 19 10.43 32.40 -30.88
C ILE A 19 10.48 33.67 -30.01
N LEU A 20 9.85 33.65 -28.85
CA LEU A 20 10.00 34.68 -27.82
C LEU A 20 10.89 34.11 -26.68
N LYS A 21 12.05 34.72 -26.47
CA LYS A 21 13.05 34.31 -25.50
C LYS A 21 12.85 34.98 -24.14
N TYR A 22 13.43 34.41 -23.11
CA TYR A 22 13.47 35.00 -21.78
C TYR A 22 13.98 36.43 -21.82
N GLY A 23 13.22 37.37 -21.26
CA GLY A 23 13.51 38.79 -21.26
C GLY A 23 12.97 39.57 -22.48
N ASP A 24 12.50 38.89 -23.52
CA ASP A 24 11.92 39.57 -24.67
C ASP A 24 10.64 40.31 -24.28
N ARG A 25 10.42 41.45 -24.94
CA ARG A 25 9.22 42.27 -24.77
C ARG A 25 8.06 41.63 -25.53
N VAL A 26 6.93 41.46 -24.83
CA VAL A 26 5.64 41.02 -25.40
C VAL A 26 4.88 42.27 -25.91
N ASP A 27 4.08 42.12 -26.97
CA ASP A 27 3.23 43.18 -27.48
C ASP A 27 2.47 43.89 -26.34
N SER A 28 2.39 45.20 -26.35
CA SER A 28 1.54 45.90 -25.39
C SER A 28 0.07 45.54 -25.61
N ILE A 29 -0.78 45.73 -24.58
CA ILE A 29 -2.22 45.44 -24.71
C ILE A 29 -2.82 46.16 -25.92
N ARG A 30 -2.37 47.41 -26.20
CA ARG A 30 -2.85 48.19 -27.34
C ARG A 30 -2.40 47.61 -28.67
N GLU A 31 -1.17 47.16 -28.77
CA GLU A 31 -0.62 46.51 -29.96
C GLU A 31 -1.31 45.17 -30.23
N CYS A 32 -1.50 44.34 -29.18
CA CYS A 32 -2.20 43.06 -29.28
C CYS A 32 -3.66 43.23 -29.71
N VAL A 33 -4.38 44.25 -29.18
CA VAL A 33 -5.75 44.60 -29.59
C VAL A 33 -5.82 44.87 -31.08
N LYS A 34 -4.88 45.69 -31.62
CA LYS A 34 -4.82 46.01 -33.05
C LYS A 34 -4.46 44.80 -33.90
N LYS A 35 -3.47 44.03 -33.49
CA LYS A 35 -2.95 42.86 -34.20
C LYS A 35 -3.96 41.70 -34.29
N MET A 36 -4.67 41.43 -33.21
CA MET A 36 -5.60 40.32 -33.10
C MET A 36 -7.07 40.71 -33.36
N ASN A 37 -7.36 41.98 -33.57
CA ASN A 37 -8.69 42.54 -33.77
C ASN A 37 -9.71 42.07 -32.70
N VAL A 38 -9.38 42.29 -31.44
CA VAL A 38 -10.17 41.87 -30.25
C VAL A 38 -10.35 43.04 -29.30
N SER A 39 -11.27 42.87 -28.31
CA SER A 39 -11.47 43.87 -27.26
C SER A 39 -10.28 43.92 -26.29
N LYS A 40 -10.08 45.10 -25.67
CA LYS A 40 -9.07 45.29 -24.62
C LYS A 40 -9.20 44.29 -23.48
N THR A 41 -10.41 44.07 -23.01
CA THR A 41 -10.74 43.09 -21.96
C THR A 41 -10.37 41.67 -22.31
N THR A 42 -10.47 41.27 -23.58
CA THR A 42 -10.08 39.94 -24.06
C THR A 42 -8.56 39.76 -23.96
N VAL A 43 -7.77 40.79 -24.33
CA VAL A 43 -6.31 40.77 -24.21
C VAL A 43 -5.87 40.78 -22.75
N GLU A 44 -6.51 41.58 -21.88
CA GLU A 44 -6.22 41.64 -20.46
C GLU A 44 -6.46 40.30 -19.77
N LEU A 45 -7.53 39.59 -20.11
CA LEU A 45 -7.79 38.24 -19.61
C LEU A 45 -6.70 37.23 -20.03
N ALA A 46 -6.27 37.26 -21.29
CA ALA A 46 -5.20 36.41 -21.80
C ALA A 46 -3.88 36.70 -21.10
N TYR A 47 -3.52 37.98 -20.98
CA TYR A 47 -2.27 38.41 -20.35
C TYR A 47 -2.25 38.12 -18.85
N ASN A 48 -3.35 38.35 -18.14
CA ASN A 48 -3.46 37.96 -16.75
C ASN A 48 -3.24 36.47 -16.56
N LYS A 49 -3.79 35.63 -17.45
CA LYS A 49 -3.56 34.19 -17.44
C LYS A 49 -2.10 33.81 -17.72
N LEU A 50 -1.46 34.45 -18.71
CA LEU A 50 -0.03 34.31 -19.01
C LEU A 50 0.85 34.69 -17.81
N VAL A 51 0.47 35.74 -17.06
CA VAL A 51 1.18 36.18 -15.85
C VAL A 51 0.98 35.16 -14.72
N LEU A 52 -0.24 34.70 -14.50
CA LEU A 52 -0.55 33.67 -13.48
C LEU A 52 0.19 32.36 -13.74
N ASP A 53 0.27 31.94 -14.99
CA ASP A 53 0.98 30.74 -15.41
C ASP A 53 2.50 30.95 -15.54
N GLY A 54 3.01 32.16 -15.24
CA GLY A 54 4.44 32.47 -15.18
C GLY A 54 5.13 32.65 -16.53
N PHE A 55 4.39 32.69 -17.65
CA PHE A 55 4.97 32.88 -18.98
C PHE A 55 5.52 34.31 -19.20
N ILE A 56 4.80 35.31 -18.70
CA ILE A 56 5.18 36.70 -18.79
C ILE A 56 5.09 37.40 -17.44
N SER A 57 5.81 38.49 -17.25
CA SER A 57 5.73 39.36 -16.10
C SER A 57 5.57 40.83 -16.49
N SER A 58 4.86 41.60 -15.68
CA SER A 58 4.77 43.07 -15.90
C SER A 58 5.98 43.74 -15.27
N LYS A 59 6.69 44.56 -16.07
CA LYS A 59 7.77 45.42 -15.58
C LYS A 59 7.38 46.89 -15.72
N GLU A 60 7.57 47.65 -14.66
CA GLU A 60 7.26 49.08 -14.63
C GLU A 60 8.02 49.82 -15.75
N LYS A 61 7.33 50.69 -16.49
CA LYS A 61 7.83 51.49 -17.65
C LYS A 61 8.27 50.67 -18.87
N VAL A 62 8.29 49.35 -18.83
CA VAL A 62 8.69 48.47 -19.94
C VAL A 62 7.48 47.78 -20.58
N GLY A 63 6.49 47.41 -19.77
CA GLY A 63 5.34 46.62 -20.18
C GLY A 63 5.49 45.13 -19.80
N TYR A 64 4.99 44.24 -20.65
CA TYR A 64 5.08 42.79 -20.41
C TYR A 64 6.35 42.23 -21.06
N VAL A 65 7.03 41.37 -20.30
CA VAL A 65 8.25 40.68 -20.75
C VAL A 65 8.13 39.17 -20.46
N VAL A 66 8.75 38.36 -21.30
CA VAL A 66 8.83 36.90 -21.08
C VAL A 66 9.62 36.61 -19.81
N SER A 67 8.99 35.93 -18.86
CA SER A 67 9.58 35.56 -17.57
C SER A 67 9.89 34.06 -17.47
N MET A 68 9.41 33.26 -18.41
CA MET A 68 9.64 31.82 -18.42
C MET A 68 10.92 31.49 -19.22
N ASN A 69 11.83 30.73 -18.59
CA ASN A 69 12.99 30.17 -19.29
C ASN A 69 12.57 28.82 -19.93
N PRO A 70 12.62 28.69 -21.28
CA PRO A 70 12.24 27.46 -21.97
C PRO A 70 13.01 26.23 -21.53
N GLU A 71 14.27 26.35 -21.11
CA GLU A 71 15.09 25.24 -20.64
C GLU A 71 14.51 24.57 -19.35
N ARG A 72 13.84 25.36 -18.51
CA ARG A 72 13.13 24.79 -17.34
C ARG A 72 11.84 24.04 -17.70
N VAL A 73 11.25 24.38 -18.84
CA VAL A 73 10.00 23.75 -19.30
C VAL A 73 10.28 22.44 -20.02
N LEU A 74 11.40 22.32 -20.73
CA LEU A 74 11.84 21.05 -21.32
C LEU A 74 12.10 20.00 -20.24
N LEU A 75 12.75 20.38 -19.13
CA LEU A 75 12.88 19.51 -17.95
C LEU A 75 11.53 19.09 -17.36
N HIS A 76 10.52 19.97 -17.42
CA HIS A 76 9.18 19.64 -16.90
C HIS A 76 8.41 18.71 -17.86
N HIS A 77 8.60 18.85 -19.17
CA HIS A 77 8.03 17.94 -20.17
C HIS A 77 8.68 16.55 -20.11
N GLU A 78 10.00 16.46 -19.96
CA GLU A 78 10.68 15.18 -19.75
C GLU A 78 10.22 14.47 -18.48
N ILE A 79 9.97 15.22 -17.38
CA ILE A 79 9.41 14.66 -16.14
C ILE A 79 7.95 14.20 -16.35
N LEU A 80 7.14 14.92 -17.13
CA LEU A 80 5.76 14.54 -17.43
C LEU A 80 5.68 13.34 -18.40
N ASP A 81 6.59 13.23 -19.35
CA ASP A 81 6.71 12.04 -20.22
C ASP A 81 7.18 10.81 -19.43
N TYR A 82 8.03 11.00 -18.42
CA TYR A 82 8.42 9.91 -17.51
C TYR A 82 7.22 9.38 -16.70
N SER A 83 6.25 10.23 -16.36
CA SER A 83 5.01 9.82 -15.69
C SER A 83 4.03 9.08 -16.60
N SER A 84 4.07 9.30 -17.91
CA SER A 84 3.20 8.61 -18.89
C SER A 84 3.67 7.18 -19.20
N SER A 85 4.92 6.84 -18.88
CA SER A 85 5.47 5.49 -19.09
C SER A 85 5.06 4.47 -18.01
N HIS A 86 4.42 4.90 -16.92
CA HIS A 86 3.95 4.03 -15.84
C HIS A 86 2.43 3.79 -15.92
N LYS A 87 1.91 3.44 -17.10
CA LYS A 87 0.60 2.81 -17.14
C LYS A 87 0.73 1.45 -16.45
N GLU A 88 -0.03 1.24 -15.39
CA GLU A 88 -0.15 -0.11 -14.82
C GLU A 88 -0.55 -1.07 -15.94
N LYS A 89 0.24 -2.14 -16.11
CA LYS A 89 -0.02 -3.13 -17.15
C LYS A 89 -1.31 -3.85 -16.77
N GLU A 90 -2.33 -3.75 -17.61
CA GLU A 90 -3.56 -4.52 -17.47
C GLU A 90 -3.29 -5.95 -17.95
N TYR A 91 -3.82 -6.92 -17.23
CA TYR A 91 -3.71 -8.34 -17.52
C TYR A 91 -5.09 -8.93 -17.78
N ASP A 92 -5.20 -9.77 -18.78
CA ASP A 92 -6.43 -10.52 -19.06
C ASP A 92 -6.68 -11.56 -17.96
N TYR A 93 -5.59 -12.16 -17.44
CA TYR A 93 -5.61 -13.11 -16.33
C TYR A 93 -4.64 -12.64 -15.24
N ASP A 94 -5.15 -12.04 -14.17
CA ASP A 94 -4.32 -11.48 -13.10
C ASP A 94 -4.28 -12.40 -11.87
N PHE A 95 -3.30 -13.30 -11.85
CA PHE A 95 -2.98 -14.18 -10.71
C PHE A 95 -1.93 -13.57 -9.75
N ARG A 96 -1.59 -12.31 -9.88
CA ARG A 96 -0.58 -11.69 -9.00
C ARG A 96 -1.08 -11.63 -7.56
N ILE A 97 -0.17 -11.85 -6.61
CA ILE A 97 -0.50 -11.82 -5.18
C ILE A 97 -0.89 -10.43 -4.65
N GLN A 98 -0.59 -9.35 -5.38
CA GLN A 98 -1.00 -7.99 -5.02
C GLN A 98 -2.44 -7.67 -5.39
N SER A 99 -3.03 -8.42 -6.33
CA SER A 99 -4.37 -8.14 -6.86
C SER A 99 -5.47 -8.58 -5.88
N VAL A 100 -6.51 -7.76 -5.74
CA VAL A 100 -7.66 -8.01 -4.86
C VAL A 100 -8.94 -7.72 -5.63
N SER A 101 -9.98 -8.54 -5.44
CA SER A 101 -11.28 -8.25 -6.02
C SER A 101 -11.97 -7.12 -5.28
N ILE A 102 -12.50 -6.15 -6.05
CA ILE A 102 -13.34 -5.08 -5.52
C ILE A 102 -14.79 -5.53 -5.29
N ASP A 103 -15.25 -6.62 -5.91
CA ASP A 103 -16.66 -7.05 -5.95
C ASP A 103 -17.16 -7.52 -4.58
N SER A 104 -16.27 -7.93 -3.70
CA SER A 104 -16.64 -8.32 -2.33
C SER A 104 -16.94 -7.13 -1.42
N PHE A 105 -16.47 -5.92 -1.76
CA PHE A 105 -16.59 -4.72 -0.94
C PHE A 105 -17.85 -3.90 -1.28
N GLU A 106 -18.69 -3.63 -0.27
CA GLU A 106 -19.91 -2.86 -0.43
C GLU A 106 -19.63 -1.35 -0.54
N THR A 107 -19.22 -0.90 -1.73
CA THR A 107 -18.83 0.50 -2.02
C THR A 107 -19.93 1.52 -1.73
N SER A 108 -21.20 1.14 -1.83
CA SER A 108 -22.36 2.00 -1.53
C SER A 108 -22.40 2.42 -0.06
N ILE A 109 -22.10 1.49 0.84
CA ILE A 109 -22.03 1.74 2.29
C ILE A 109 -20.83 2.64 2.61
N TRP A 110 -19.69 2.34 2.02
CA TRP A 110 -18.49 3.16 2.19
C TRP A 110 -18.70 4.61 1.71
N LYS A 111 -19.32 4.78 0.52
CA LYS A 111 -19.67 6.11 0.00
C LYS A 111 -20.57 6.90 0.95
N ARG A 112 -21.52 6.25 1.63
CA ARG A 112 -22.37 6.90 2.62
C ARG A 112 -21.55 7.46 3.78
N TYR A 113 -20.69 6.65 4.41
CA TYR A 113 -19.86 7.11 5.53
C TYR A 113 -18.89 8.23 5.15
N ILE A 114 -18.25 8.12 3.99
CA ILE A 114 -17.39 9.19 3.47
C ILE A 114 -18.20 10.49 3.28
N LYS A 115 -19.41 10.39 2.70
CA LYS A 115 -20.29 11.55 2.51
C LYS A 115 -20.69 12.17 3.85
N ASP A 116 -21.00 11.36 4.85
CA ASP A 116 -21.39 11.85 6.18
C ASP A 116 -20.23 12.62 6.84
N VAL A 117 -19.01 12.12 6.76
CA VAL A 117 -17.81 12.84 7.25
C VAL A 117 -17.59 14.15 6.49
N LEU A 118 -17.72 14.15 5.16
CA LEU A 118 -17.56 15.35 4.32
C LEU A 118 -18.60 16.45 4.63
N ASN A 119 -19.79 16.06 5.09
CA ASN A 119 -20.83 17.00 5.51
C ASN A 119 -20.56 17.64 6.87
N ASP A 120 -19.69 17.06 7.70
CA ASP A 120 -19.31 17.63 9.00
C ASP A 120 -18.17 18.63 8.85
N LYS A 121 -18.51 19.92 8.81
CA LYS A 121 -17.54 21.00 8.66
C LYS A 121 -16.49 21.04 9.78
N ARG A 122 -16.82 20.58 11.00
CA ARG A 122 -15.88 20.60 12.14
C ARG A 122 -14.82 19.51 11.96
N LEU A 123 -15.23 18.33 11.51
CA LEU A 123 -14.29 17.25 11.20
C LEU A 123 -13.33 17.68 10.08
N MET A 124 -13.86 18.30 9.02
CA MET A 124 -13.08 18.71 7.85
C MET A 124 -12.10 19.86 8.13
N SER A 125 -12.39 20.72 9.12
CA SER A 125 -11.55 21.89 9.44
C SER A 125 -10.50 21.62 10.53
N SER A 126 -10.34 20.38 11.00
CA SER A 126 -9.44 20.04 12.09
C SER A 126 -8.41 18.98 11.68
N TYR A 127 -7.18 19.12 12.18
CA TYR A 127 -6.14 18.09 12.00
C TYR A 127 -6.52 16.80 12.76
N GLY A 128 -6.04 15.66 12.25
CA GLY A 128 -6.14 14.37 12.94
C GLY A 128 -5.28 14.32 14.21
N LEU A 129 -5.63 13.42 15.12
CA LEU A 129 -4.80 13.13 16.30
C LEU A 129 -3.55 12.36 15.87
N ALA A 130 -2.40 12.67 16.48
CA ALA A 130 -1.12 12.02 16.16
C ALA A 130 -1.19 10.47 16.25
N GLN A 131 -1.84 9.97 17.29
CA GLN A 131 -2.03 8.54 17.54
C GLN A 131 -3.16 7.92 16.69
N GLY A 132 -3.91 8.74 15.96
CA GLY A 132 -5.13 8.38 15.25
C GLY A 132 -6.40 8.71 16.05
N GLU A 133 -7.53 8.77 15.36
CA GLU A 133 -8.83 9.19 15.92
C GLU A 133 -9.28 8.25 17.04
N TYR A 134 -9.67 8.83 18.17
CA TYR A 134 -10.01 8.06 19.38
C TYR A 134 -11.14 7.06 19.14
N GLY A 135 -12.19 7.47 18.39
CA GLY A 135 -13.29 6.57 18.03
C GLY A 135 -12.85 5.34 17.27
N LEU A 136 -11.91 5.49 16.33
CA LEU A 136 -11.36 4.35 15.60
C LEU A 136 -10.52 3.45 16.51
N ARG A 137 -9.65 4.03 17.35
CA ARG A 137 -8.84 3.25 18.30
C ARG A 137 -9.71 2.43 19.26
N GLN A 138 -10.78 3.04 19.78
CA GLN A 138 -11.74 2.35 20.64
C GLN A 138 -12.49 1.21 19.90
N ALA A 139 -12.91 1.44 18.65
CA ALA A 139 -13.57 0.43 17.84
C ALA A 139 -12.61 -0.75 17.53
N LEU A 140 -11.35 -0.45 17.22
CA LEU A 140 -10.33 -1.44 16.96
C LEU A 140 -9.93 -2.25 18.20
N CYS A 141 -9.90 -1.67 19.40
CA CYS A 141 -9.68 -2.43 20.64
C CYS A 141 -10.74 -3.53 20.82
N LYS A 142 -12.02 -3.23 20.56
CA LYS A 142 -13.08 -4.22 20.57
C LYS A 142 -12.91 -5.28 19.47
N TYR A 143 -12.54 -4.83 18.28
CA TYR A 143 -12.33 -5.70 17.13
C TYR A 143 -11.20 -6.72 17.37
N VAL A 144 -10.03 -6.27 17.83
CA VAL A 144 -8.89 -7.18 18.08
C VAL A 144 -9.15 -8.12 19.26
N TYR A 145 -9.89 -7.68 20.27
CA TYR A 145 -10.33 -8.58 21.34
C TYR A 145 -11.21 -9.71 20.80
N GLN A 146 -12.20 -9.39 19.97
CA GLN A 146 -13.14 -10.36 19.43
C GLN A 146 -12.50 -11.35 18.44
N ASN A 147 -11.54 -10.89 17.62
CA ASN A 147 -10.99 -11.67 16.51
C ASN A 147 -9.62 -12.28 16.81
N ARG A 148 -8.83 -11.65 17.71
CA ARG A 148 -7.45 -12.08 18.03
C ARG A 148 -7.19 -12.33 19.49
N ASN A 149 -8.21 -12.15 20.36
CA ASN A 149 -8.12 -12.27 21.82
C ASN A 149 -7.04 -11.35 22.44
N ILE A 150 -6.78 -10.20 21.80
CA ILE A 150 -5.83 -9.20 22.29
C ILE A 150 -6.58 -8.18 23.16
N LEU A 151 -6.22 -8.08 24.44
CA LEU A 151 -6.73 -7.08 25.36
C LEU A 151 -5.81 -5.86 25.32
N CYS A 152 -6.31 -4.72 24.88
CA CYS A 152 -5.58 -3.46 24.83
C CYS A 152 -6.49 -2.26 25.09
N PHE A 153 -5.87 -1.13 25.42
CA PHE A 153 -6.55 0.15 25.60
C PHE A 153 -6.31 1.07 24.39
N PRO A 154 -7.22 2.05 24.15
CA PRO A 154 -7.05 3.00 23.05
C PRO A 154 -5.73 3.79 23.11
N GLU A 155 -5.16 3.99 24.29
CA GLU A 155 -3.88 4.68 24.51
C GLU A 155 -2.67 3.87 24.00
N GLN A 156 -2.80 2.55 23.88
CA GLN A 156 -1.77 1.65 23.36
C GLN A 156 -1.82 1.53 21.84
N MET A 157 -2.93 1.96 21.21
CA MET A 157 -3.14 1.78 19.77
C MET A 157 -2.70 3.00 18.99
N VAL A 158 -1.90 2.80 17.93
CA VAL A 158 -1.46 3.83 16.99
C VAL A 158 -1.93 3.47 15.60
N ILE A 159 -2.60 4.41 14.93
CA ILE A 159 -3.11 4.27 13.57
C ILE A 159 -2.10 4.86 12.58
N GLY A 160 -1.82 4.15 11.50
CA GLY A 160 -0.97 4.61 10.42
C GLY A 160 -1.54 4.29 9.05
N SER A 161 -0.94 4.84 8.01
CA SER A 161 -1.38 4.61 6.62
C SER A 161 -1.06 3.19 6.10
N ASN A 162 -0.09 2.52 6.69
CA ASN A 162 0.29 1.14 6.39
C ASN A 162 1.26 0.62 7.47
N TYR A 163 1.57 -0.68 7.43
CA TYR A 163 2.50 -1.28 8.39
C TYR A 163 3.91 -0.68 8.30
N GLN A 164 4.39 -0.34 7.11
CA GLN A 164 5.73 0.23 6.91
C GLN A 164 5.88 1.59 7.60
N SER A 165 4.88 2.48 7.47
CA SER A 165 4.90 3.77 8.18
C SER A 165 4.87 3.60 9.70
N LEU A 166 4.11 2.62 10.20
CA LEU A 166 4.08 2.27 11.61
C LEU A 166 5.43 1.69 12.08
N LEU A 167 6.06 0.86 11.26
CA LEU A 167 7.38 0.31 11.56
C LEU A 167 8.46 1.41 11.58
N TYR A 168 8.41 2.40 10.68
CA TYR A 168 9.27 3.59 10.74
C TYR A 168 9.10 4.35 12.06
N ILE A 169 7.84 4.61 12.47
CA ILE A 169 7.55 5.25 13.76
C ILE A 169 8.13 4.43 14.91
N PHE A 170 7.92 3.12 14.90
CA PHE A 170 8.41 2.23 15.94
C PHE A 170 9.94 2.18 16.02
N CYS A 171 10.61 2.08 14.89
CA CYS A 171 12.07 2.12 14.80
C CYS A 171 12.67 3.43 15.33
N GLY A 172 11.94 4.55 15.22
CA GLY A 172 12.32 5.83 15.82
C GLY A 172 12.35 5.83 17.35
N MET A 173 11.68 4.87 17.98
CA MET A 173 11.63 4.70 19.45
C MET A 173 12.59 3.62 19.97
N LEU A 174 13.17 2.80 19.07
CA LEU A 174 14.12 1.75 19.42
C LEU A 174 15.52 2.33 19.68
N ASP A 175 16.24 1.72 20.62
CA ASP A 175 17.67 1.97 20.78
C ASP A 175 18.42 1.41 19.56
N LYS A 176 19.24 2.25 18.93
CA LYS A 176 19.98 1.92 17.71
C LYS A 176 21.04 0.81 17.88
N GLN A 177 21.42 0.50 19.11
CA GLN A 177 22.37 -0.57 19.40
C GLN A 177 21.73 -1.96 19.36
N LYS A 178 20.39 -2.03 19.29
CA LYS A 178 19.64 -3.29 19.25
C LYS A 178 19.90 -4.07 17.95
N VAL A 179 20.08 -5.38 18.10
CA VAL A 179 20.21 -6.32 16.99
C VAL A 179 18.84 -6.88 16.62
N ILE A 180 18.45 -6.75 15.36
CA ILE A 180 17.17 -7.18 14.83
C ILE A 180 17.29 -8.57 14.21
N GLY A 181 16.51 -9.51 14.69
CA GLY A 181 16.33 -10.82 14.08
C GLY A 181 15.15 -10.82 13.10
N LEU A 182 15.37 -11.23 11.87
CA LEU A 182 14.35 -11.37 10.83
C LEU A 182 14.22 -12.83 10.43
N SER A 183 12.99 -13.34 10.34
CA SER A 183 12.74 -14.61 9.66
C SER A 183 13.16 -14.51 8.18
N THR A 184 13.65 -15.60 7.59
CA THR A 184 14.08 -15.63 6.18
C THR A 184 12.97 -15.34 5.16
N LEU A 185 11.71 -15.39 5.58
CA LEU A 185 10.53 -15.09 4.76
C LEU A 185 9.92 -13.69 5.04
N VAL A 186 10.67 -12.83 5.71
CA VAL A 186 10.22 -11.45 5.98
C VAL A 186 10.12 -10.65 4.68
N ASP A 187 9.11 -9.80 4.63
CA ASP A 187 8.92 -8.81 3.57
C ASP A 187 10.17 -7.92 3.45
N GLU A 188 10.66 -7.79 2.23
CA GLU A 188 11.83 -6.95 1.92
C GLU A 188 11.63 -5.49 2.36
N GLN A 189 10.39 -4.99 2.34
CA GLN A 189 10.08 -3.64 2.80
C GLN A 189 10.36 -3.48 4.30
N ALA A 190 10.00 -4.46 5.14
CA ALA A 190 10.29 -4.42 6.57
C ALA A 190 11.81 -4.43 6.82
N LYS A 191 12.55 -5.27 6.12
CA LYS A 191 14.02 -5.31 6.17
C LYS A 191 14.62 -3.95 5.82
N GLN A 192 14.16 -3.32 4.74
CA GLN A 192 14.69 -2.01 4.31
C GLN A 192 14.42 -0.92 5.34
N VAL A 193 13.30 -0.97 6.09
CA VAL A 193 13.05 -0.05 7.20
C VAL A 193 14.13 -0.19 8.27
N PHE A 194 14.43 -1.39 8.73
CA PHE A 194 15.48 -1.60 9.76
C PHE A 194 16.85 -1.15 9.28
N LEU A 195 17.22 -1.49 8.05
CA LEU A 195 18.50 -1.07 7.46
C LEU A 195 18.61 0.46 7.32
N SER A 196 17.51 1.14 6.95
CA SER A 196 17.51 2.61 6.81
C SER A 196 17.72 3.34 8.13
N TYR A 197 17.37 2.72 9.26
CA TYR A 197 17.67 3.22 10.61
C TYR A 197 19.07 2.87 11.10
N GLY A 198 19.82 2.05 10.35
CA GLY A 198 21.18 1.62 10.69
C GLY A 198 21.24 0.47 11.70
N PHE A 199 20.15 -0.29 11.89
CA PHE A 199 20.15 -1.46 12.76
C PHE A 199 20.99 -2.60 12.17
N SER A 200 21.66 -3.35 13.05
CA SER A 200 22.25 -4.63 12.70
C SER A 200 21.15 -5.68 12.52
N VAL A 201 21.11 -6.33 11.35
CA VAL A 201 20.11 -7.33 11.00
C VAL A 201 20.73 -8.71 10.94
N LYS A 202 20.10 -9.70 11.58
CA LYS A 202 20.46 -11.11 11.56
C LYS A 202 19.30 -11.94 11.01
N TYR A 203 19.58 -12.85 10.08
CA TYR A 203 18.57 -13.77 9.57
C TYR A 203 18.44 -15.00 10.47
N LEU A 204 17.19 -15.37 10.76
CA LEU A 204 16.81 -16.49 11.60
C LEU A 204 16.20 -17.59 10.74
N ASP A 205 16.74 -18.81 10.80
CA ASP A 205 16.17 -19.95 10.11
C ASP A 205 14.88 -20.40 10.82
N PRO A 206 13.74 -20.50 10.12
CA PRO A 206 12.50 -20.99 10.73
C PRO A 206 12.60 -22.36 11.39
N ASP A 207 13.50 -23.24 10.91
CA ASP A 207 13.70 -24.59 11.48
C ASP A 207 14.56 -24.58 12.75
N HIS A 208 15.39 -23.56 12.96
CA HIS A 208 16.29 -23.37 14.13
C HIS A 208 16.02 -22.05 14.86
N PHE A 209 14.79 -21.53 14.79
CA PHE A 209 14.45 -20.15 15.10
C PHE A 209 14.85 -19.71 16.52
N ILE A 210 14.53 -20.50 17.54
CA ILE A 210 14.85 -20.18 18.93
C ILE A 210 16.37 -20.26 19.20
N GLU A 211 17.04 -21.26 18.64
CA GLU A 211 18.49 -21.43 18.76
C GLU A 211 19.22 -20.25 18.11
N ASP A 212 18.78 -19.85 16.93
CA ASP A 212 19.33 -18.70 16.20
C ASP A 212 19.19 -17.38 16.97
N ILE A 213 18.03 -17.15 17.63
CA ILE A 213 17.84 -15.97 18.49
C ILE A 213 18.91 -15.90 19.57
N GLN A 214 19.14 -17.02 20.26
CA GLN A 214 20.09 -17.10 21.37
C GLN A 214 21.56 -16.99 20.92
N THR A 215 21.92 -17.72 19.87
CA THR A 215 23.31 -17.81 19.40
C THR A 215 23.79 -16.58 18.65
N LYS A 216 22.85 -15.88 17.94
CA LYS A 216 23.18 -14.68 17.14
C LYS A 216 23.11 -13.37 17.92
N GLY A 217 22.74 -13.42 19.21
CA GLY A 217 22.68 -12.23 20.09
C GLY A 217 21.63 -11.22 19.62
N VAL A 218 20.42 -11.71 19.34
CA VAL A 218 19.29 -10.89 18.88
C VAL A 218 18.58 -10.27 20.08
N ASP A 219 18.23 -8.98 19.98
CA ASP A 219 17.48 -8.25 21.00
C ASP A 219 15.99 -8.08 20.64
N VAL A 220 15.72 -7.95 19.36
CA VAL A 220 14.37 -7.69 18.81
C VAL A 220 14.11 -8.67 17.68
N VAL A 221 12.99 -9.35 17.72
CA VAL A 221 12.58 -10.28 16.66
C VAL A 221 11.38 -9.70 15.90
N TYR A 222 11.53 -9.46 14.60
CA TYR A 222 10.40 -9.17 13.73
C TYR A 222 9.99 -10.45 13.01
N VAL A 223 8.73 -10.84 13.15
CA VAL A 223 8.22 -12.11 12.64
C VAL A 223 6.81 -11.98 12.09
N ASN A 224 6.61 -12.48 10.87
CA ASN A 224 5.27 -12.73 10.34
C ASN A 224 4.81 -14.10 10.84
N THR A 225 3.78 -14.12 11.70
CA THR A 225 3.30 -15.35 12.34
C THR A 225 2.33 -16.15 11.48
N THR A 226 1.80 -15.53 10.41
CA THR A 226 0.84 -16.17 9.51
C THR A 226 1.52 -16.86 8.33
N CYS A 227 2.67 -16.35 7.88
CA CYS A 227 3.52 -16.94 6.83
C CYS A 227 4.95 -17.11 7.36
N PHE A 228 5.19 -18.14 8.19
CA PHE A 228 6.43 -18.28 8.95
C PHE A 228 7.41 -19.31 8.37
N SER A 229 6.93 -20.53 8.08
CA SER A 229 7.80 -21.65 7.69
C SER A 229 8.24 -21.53 6.22
N LYS A 230 9.32 -22.24 5.84
CA LYS A 230 9.77 -22.36 4.44
C LYS A 230 8.67 -22.84 3.49
N ASN A 231 7.70 -23.58 4.00
CA ASN A 231 6.51 -24.04 3.29
C ASN A 231 5.33 -23.05 3.41
N ARG A 232 5.59 -21.78 3.76
CA ARG A 232 4.59 -20.70 3.87
C ARG A 232 3.42 -21.00 4.83
N GLN A 233 3.66 -21.84 5.81
CA GLN A 233 2.69 -22.15 6.83
C GLN A 233 2.84 -21.22 8.04
N SER A 234 1.75 -21.05 8.79
CA SER A 234 1.75 -20.27 10.02
C SER A 234 2.64 -20.90 11.10
N MET A 235 3.21 -20.07 11.97
CA MET A 235 3.99 -20.49 13.12
C MET A 235 3.18 -21.45 14.00
N SER A 236 3.80 -22.56 14.44
CA SER A 236 3.14 -23.56 15.30
C SER A 236 2.86 -23.00 16.69
N GLU A 237 1.83 -23.53 17.37
CA GLU A 237 1.49 -23.12 18.73
C GLU A 237 2.64 -23.41 19.74
N LYS A 238 3.39 -24.49 19.50
CA LYS A 238 4.56 -24.83 20.32
C LYS A 238 5.61 -23.72 20.21
N LEU A 239 5.98 -23.35 18.98
CA LEU A 239 7.00 -22.33 18.74
C LEU A 239 6.55 -20.94 19.24
N ARG A 240 5.25 -20.60 19.14
CA ARG A 240 4.69 -19.37 19.72
C ARG A 240 4.93 -19.31 21.23
N LYS A 241 4.66 -20.40 21.96
CA LYS A 241 4.89 -20.50 23.40
C LYS A 241 6.38 -20.40 23.75
N GLU A 242 7.24 -21.05 23.00
CA GLU A 242 8.69 -20.97 23.21
C GLU A 242 9.20 -19.55 22.98
N LEU A 243 8.76 -18.87 21.90
CA LEU A 243 9.18 -17.52 21.58
C LEU A 243 8.76 -16.51 22.66
N VAL A 244 7.49 -16.52 23.09
CA VAL A 244 7.02 -15.63 24.16
C VAL A 244 7.63 -15.98 25.53
N GLY A 245 8.19 -17.16 25.71
CA GLY A 245 8.97 -17.55 26.88
C GLY A 245 10.30 -16.82 27.00
N LEU A 246 10.81 -16.24 25.91
CA LEU A 246 12.04 -15.44 25.89
C LEU A 246 11.77 -13.99 26.36
N SER A 247 11.53 -13.79 27.64
CA SER A 247 11.08 -12.50 28.21
C SER A 247 12.04 -11.32 28.00
N HIS A 248 13.31 -11.58 27.68
CA HIS A 248 14.32 -10.57 27.38
C HIS A 248 14.31 -10.11 25.92
N ILE A 249 13.57 -10.79 25.05
CA ILE A 249 13.45 -10.47 23.63
C ILE A 249 12.20 -9.63 23.40
N LEU A 250 12.35 -8.50 22.73
CA LEU A 250 11.21 -7.74 22.23
C LEU A 250 10.71 -8.36 20.92
N ILE A 251 9.42 -8.70 20.86
CA ILE A 251 8.83 -9.32 19.68
C ILE A 251 7.98 -8.29 18.94
N LEU A 252 8.24 -8.15 17.64
CA LEU A 252 7.41 -7.38 16.70
C LEU A 252 6.61 -8.38 15.87
N GLU A 253 5.35 -8.61 16.26
CA GLU A 253 4.45 -9.52 15.58
C GLU A 253 3.78 -8.83 14.39
N ASP A 254 4.10 -9.26 13.18
CA ASP A 254 3.35 -8.92 11.98
C ASP A 254 2.26 -9.97 11.74
N ASP A 255 1.03 -9.61 12.09
CA ASP A 255 -0.14 -10.48 11.96
C ASP A 255 -0.95 -10.12 10.70
N TYR A 256 -0.27 -10.11 9.57
CA TYR A 256 -0.86 -9.76 8.29
C TYR A 256 -1.90 -10.78 7.84
N ASN A 257 -3.15 -10.33 7.68
CA ASN A 257 -4.30 -11.17 7.35
C ASN A 257 -4.61 -12.30 8.36
N GLY A 258 -4.18 -12.19 9.61
CA GLY A 258 -4.39 -13.22 10.62
C GLY A 258 -5.85 -13.54 10.96
N GLU A 259 -6.78 -12.65 10.65
CA GLU A 259 -8.22 -12.86 10.76
C GLU A 259 -8.83 -13.59 9.53
N LEU A 260 -8.14 -13.59 8.40
CA LEU A 260 -8.64 -14.12 7.13
C LEU A 260 -8.25 -15.60 6.97
N VAL A 261 -8.76 -16.44 7.87
CA VAL A 261 -8.48 -17.88 7.90
C VAL A 261 -9.63 -18.64 7.23
N TYR A 262 -9.37 -19.25 6.08
CA TYR A 262 -10.38 -19.93 5.25
C TYR A 262 -10.08 -21.43 5.01
N ALA A 263 -8.82 -21.87 5.15
CA ALA A 263 -8.39 -23.26 4.93
C ALA A 263 -7.89 -23.93 6.22
N SER A 264 -7.35 -23.18 7.17
CA SER A 264 -6.79 -23.69 8.44
C SER A 264 -7.62 -23.28 9.67
N LYS A 265 -7.02 -23.34 10.85
CA LYS A 265 -7.61 -22.82 12.11
C LYS A 265 -6.90 -21.55 12.52
N ILE A 266 -7.66 -20.59 13.06
CA ILE A 266 -7.10 -19.38 13.66
C ILE A 266 -6.07 -19.76 14.72
N LYS A 267 -4.89 -19.15 14.66
CA LYS A 267 -3.81 -19.32 15.63
C LYS A 267 -3.82 -18.18 16.64
N THR A 268 -3.37 -18.48 17.85
CA THR A 268 -3.27 -17.50 18.92
C THR A 268 -2.21 -16.44 18.60
N SER A 269 -2.55 -15.16 18.69
CA SER A 269 -1.57 -14.07 18.51
C SER A 269 -0.53 -14.10 19.65
N LEU A 270 0.72 -13.79 19.34
CA LEU A 270 1.79 -13.63 20.35
C LEU A 270 1.46 -12.49 21.30
N CYS A 271 0.88 -11.40 20.80
CA CYS A 271 0.47 -10.25 21.59
C CYS A 271 -0.62 -10.60 22.63
N SER A 272 -1.48 -11.60 22.37
CA SER A 272 -2.45 -12.08 23.36
C SER A 272 -1.81 -12.95 24.45
N MET A 273 -0.57 -13.40 24.26
CA MET A 273 0.14 -14.30 25.15
C MET A 273 1.15 -13.57 26.05
N SER A 274 1.61 -12.39 25.68
CA SER A 274 2.70 -11.71 26.40
C SER A 274 2.74 -10.19 26.19
N ASN A 275 3.19 -9.47 27.23
CA ASN A 275 3.31 -8.01 27.27
C ASN A 275 4.59 -7.45 26.60
N HIS A 276 5.55 -8.29 26.20
CA HIS A 276 6.75 -7.85 25.48
C HIS A 276 6.60 -7.99 23.95
N VAL A 277 5.36 -8.04 23.47
CA VAL A 277 5.04 -8.08 22.05
C VAL A 277 4.46 -6.75 21.61
N ILE A 278 4.94 -6.24 20.51
CA ILE A 278 4.35 -5.14 19.74
C ILE A 278 3.64 -5.76 18.54
N TYR A 279 2.38 -5.43 18.38
CA TYR A 279 1.54 -6.03 17.33
C TYR A 279 1.33 -5.07 16.18
N PHE A 280 1.44 -5.56 14.95
CA PHE A 280 1.17 -4.82 13.71
C PHE A 280 0.13 -5.55 12.88
N SER A 281 -0.81 -4.80 12.32
CA SER A 281 -1.78 -5.31 11.34
C SER A 281 -2.25 -4.22 10.37
N SER A 282 -2.92 -4.62 9.30
CA SER A 282 -3.36 -3.72 8.24
C SER A 282 -4.65 -4.23 7.58
N PHE A 283 -5.49 -3.29 7.15
CA PHE A 283 -6.75 -3.58 6.45
C PHE A 283 -6.63 -3.51 4.92
N SER A 284 -5.44 -3.28 4.37
CA SER A 284 -5.25 -3.07 2.93
C SER A 284 -5.74 -4.23 2.06
N ARG A 285 -5.68 -5.47 2.54
CA ARG A 285 -6.21 -6.65 1.84
C ARG A 285 -7.57 -7.13 2.34
N LEU A 286 -7.88 -6.81 3.58
CA LEU A 286 -9.16 -7.18 4.18
C LEU A 286 -10.30 -6.33 3.64
N LEU A 287 -10.00 -5.12 3.14
CA LEU A 287 -10.98 -4.19 2.57
C LEU A 287 -10.59 -3.83 1.14
N LEU A 288 -9.88 -2.73 0.98
CA LEU A 288 -9.38 -2.24 -0.31
C LEU A 288 -7.93 -1.78 -0.18
N PRO A 289 -7.06 -2.05 -1.15
CA PRO A 289 -5.68 -1.56 -1.14
C PRO A 289 -5.57 -0.03 -1.10
N SER A 290 -6.58 0.67 -1.64
CA SER A 290 -6.70 2.13 -1.61
C SER A 290 -7.07 2.68 -0.25
N LEU A 291 -7.72 1.90 0.62
CA LEU A 291 -7.96 2.25 2.02
C LEU A 291 -6.69 2.03 2.83
N ARG A 292 -5.98 3.12 3.06
CA ARG A 292 -4.64 3.09 3.66
C ARG A 292 -4.73 3.21 5.18
N ILE A 293 -5.19 2.15 5.85
CA ILE A 293 -5.28 2.06 7.32
C ILE A 293 -4.59 0.78 7.81
N GLY A 294 -3.58 0.98 8.64
CA GLY A 294 -2.95 -0.01 9.48
C GLY A 294 -2.95 0.44 10.93
N TYR A 295 -2.61 -0.45 11.85
CA TYR A 295 -2.49 -0.12 13.26
C TYR A 295 -1.39 -0.94 13.92
N MET A 296 -0.81 -0.38 14.99
CA MET A 296 0.06 -1.12 15.91
C MET A 296 -0.46 -1.00 17.33
N ILE A 297 -0.23 -2.03 18.12
CA ILE A 297 -0.53 -2.06 19.54
C ILE A 297 0.79 -2.09 20.30
N LEU A 298 1.02 -1.03 21.06
CA LEU A 298 2.22 -0.84 21.87
C LEU A 298 2.03 -1.45 23.26
N ASN A 299 3.10 -1.96 23.84
CA ASN A 299 3.11 -2.25 25.26
C ASN A 299 3.23 -0.96 26.09
N GLU A 300 3.17 -1.06 27.41
CA GLU A 300 3.19 0.12 28.30
C GLU A 300 4.47 0.96 28.14
N GLU A 301 5.64 0.33 27.99
CA GLU A 301 6.92 1.01 27.83
C GLU A 301 6.93 1.87 26.55
N TYR A 302 6.57 1.27 25.41
CA TYR A 302 6.56 1.97 24.12
C TYR A 302 5.40 2.94 23.98
N THR A 303 4.29 2.74 24.69
CA THR A 303 3.22 3.74 24.80
C THR A 303 3.74 5.03 25.44
N LYS A 304 4.48 4.91 26.54
CA LYS A 304 5.12 6.08 27.21
C LYS A 304 6.14 6.76 26.28
N LYS A 305 6.97 6.00 25.58
CA LYS A 305 7.95 6.53 24.61
C LYS A 305 7.24 7.25 23.45
N TYR A 306 6.16 6.68 22.91
CA TYR A 306 5.36 7.30 21.85
C TYR A 306 4.77 8.63 22.30
N CYS A 307 4.15 8.70 23.49
CA CYS A 307 3.58 9.92 24.03
C CYS A 307 4.62 11.02 24.32
N ALA A 308 5.85 10.64 24.62
CA ALA A 308 6.98 11.57 24.81
C ALA A 308 7.60 12.04 23.48
N SER A 309 7.25 11.44 22.34
CA SER A 309 7.76 11.75 21.01
C SER A 309 6.83 12.71 20.26
N PHE A 310 7.38 13.42 19.27
CA PHE A 310 6.63 14.36 18.44
C PHE A 310 6.27 13.75 17.08
N PHE A 311 5.47 12.69 17.09
CA PHE A 311 4.93 12.11 15.87
C PHE A 311 3.68 12.86 15.40
N GLY A 312 3.50 12.96 14.08
CA GLY A 312 2.28 13.49 13.47
C GLY A 312 1.34 12.35 13.00
N PRO A 313 0.09 12.69 12.66
CA PRO A 313 -0.84 11.73 12.07
C PRO A 313 -0.35 11.28 10.69
N THR A 314 -0.36 9.98 10.42
CA THR A 314 0.09 9.41 9.14
C THR A 314 -1.05 8.82 8.30
N ALA A 315 -2.24 8.68 8.87
CA ALA A 315 -3.44 8.22 8.17
C ALA A 315 -4.50 9.34 8.08
N SER A 316 -5.26 9.32 7.00
CA SER A 316 -6.31 10.30 6.73
C SER A 316 -7.38 10.29 7.82
N LYS A 317 -7.66 11.45 8.44
CA LYS A 317 -8.73 11.60 9.41
C LYS A 317 -10.10 11.21 8.83
N LEU A 318 -10.37 11.60 7.60
CA LEU A 318 -11.61 11.30 6.90
C LEU A 318 -11.85 9.79 6.83
N GLU A 319 -10.85 9.05 6.41
CA GLU A 319 -10.92 7.58 6.33
C GLU A 319 -11.04 6.95 7.72
N GLN A 320 -10.33 7.46 8.71
CA GLN A 320 -10.39 6.94 10.09
C GLN A 320 -11.79 7.07 10.68
N VAL A 321 -12.44 8.24 10.53
CA VAL A 321 -13.79 8.47 11.06
C VAL A 321 -14.82 7.61 10.35
N ALA A 322 -14.77 7.52 9.01
CA ALA A 322 -15.65 6.67 8.22
C ALA A 322 -15.46 5.19 8.58
N PHE A 323 -14.22 4.75 8.77
CA PHE A 323 -13.91 3.37 9.11
C PHE A 323 -14.33 3.02 10.56
N SER A 324 -14.19 3.95 11.50
CA SER A 324 -14.70 3.78 12.85
C SER A 324 -16.19 3.42 12.83
N GLN A 325 -17.00 4.19 12.07
CA GLN A 325 -18.44 3.94 11.97
C GLN A 325 -18.74 2.62 11.26
N TYR A 326 -17.98 2.29 10.20
CA TYR A 326 -18.10 1.01 9.49
C TYR A 326 -17.87 -0.21 10.42
N ILE A 327 -16.93 -0.09 11.37
CA ILE A 327 -16.68 -1.12 12.39
C ILE A 327 -17.84 -1.17 13.39
N VAL A 328 -18.23 -0.03 13.95
CA VAL A 328 -19.25 0.08 15.00
C VAL A 328 -20.61 -0.47 14.54
N ASP A 329 -20.98 -0.19 13.28
CA ASP A 329 -22.23 -0.67 12.68
C ASP A 329 -22.14 -2.17 12.24
N GLY A 330 -21.00 -2.85 12.48
CA GLY A 330 -20.82 -4.28 12.24
C GLY A 330 -20.52 -4.68 10.79
N TYR A 331 -20.35 -3.71 9.89
CA TYR A 331 -20.09 -4.01 8.48
C TYR A 331 -18.74 -4.67 8.25
N LEU A 332 -17.69 -4.32 9.01
CA LEU A 332 -16.40 -5.00 8.93
C LEU A 332 -16.54 -6.50 9.20
N GLN A 333 -17.25 -6.87 10.27
CA GLN A 333 -17.43 -8.28 10.63
C GLN A 333 -18.29 -9.05 9.61
N LYS A 334 -19.29 -8.40 9.04
CA LYS A 334 -20.10 -8.96 7.95
C LYS A 334 -19.23 -9.22 6.71
N HIS A 335 -18.40 -8.24 6.35
CA HIS A 335 -17.49 -8.32 5.21
C HIS A 335 -16.47 -9.45 5.37
N LEU A 336 -15.80 -9.56 6.51
CA LEU A 336 -14.84 -10.63 6.79
C LEU A 336 -15.46 -12.03 6.66
N ARG A 337 -16.68 -12.24 7.19
CA ARG A 337 -17.39 -13.52 7.03
C ARG A 337 -17.69 -13.85 5.58
N LYS A 338 -18.03 -12.83 4.76
CA LYS A 338 -18.23 -12.98 3.31
C LYS A 338 -16.92 -13.40 2.64
N LEU A 339 -15.81 -12.70 2.92
CA LEU A 339 -14.49 -13.01 2.36
C LEU A 339 -13.99 -14.41 2.69
N VAL A 340 -14.10 -14.82 3.96
CA VAL A 340 -13.68 -16.17 4.39
C VAL A 340 -14.44 -17.26 3.63
N ARG A 341 -15.75 -17.08 3.40
CA ARG A 341 -16.55 -18.02 2.62
C ARG A 341 -16.13 -18.02 1.14
N GLU A 342 -16.00 -16.85 0.54
CA GLU A 342 -15.60 -16.67 -0.85
C GLU A 342 -14.22 -17.28 -1.12
N TYR A 343 -13.23 -16.98 -0.27
CA TYR A 343 -11.87 -17.49 -0.45
C TYR A 343 -11.77 -18.99 -0.18
N ARG A 344 -12.60 -19.55 0.74
CA ARG A 344 -12.70 -21.00 0.89
C ARG A 344 -13.19 -21.69 -0.38
N GLU A 345 -14.16 -21.12 -1.07
CA GLU A 345 -14.65 -21.65 -2.34
C GLU A 345 -13.63 -21.50 -3.47
N LYS A 346 -13.03 -20.30 -3.59
CA LYS A 346 -12.06 -20.01 -4.65
C LYS A 346 -10.79 -20.86 -4.53
N HIS A 347 -10.25 -21.02 -3.32
CA HIS A 347 -9.05 -21.83 -3.12
C HIS A 347 -9.30 -23.30 -3.48
N LEU A 348 -10.43 -23.88 -3.08
CA LEU A 348 -10.79 -25.27 -3.44
C LEU A 348 -10.98 -25.42 -4.95
N TYR A 349 -11.56 -24.40 -5.59
CA TYR A 349 -11.74 -24.41 -7.02
C TYR A 349 -10.40 -24.31 -7.79
N LEU A 350 -9.52 -23.38 -7.41
CA LEU A 350 -8.19 -23.27 -8.00
C LEU A 350 -7.39 -24.57 -7.79
N LYS A 351 -7.43 -25.15 -6.59
CA LYS A 351 -6.81 -26.44 -6.30
C LYS A 351 -7.25 -27.51 -7.30
N LYS A 352 -8.55 -27.66 -7.53
CA LYS A 352 -9.11 -28.61 -8.50
C LYS A 352 -8.60 -28.36 -9.92
N LEU A 353 -8.49 -27.09 -10.33
CA LEU A 353 -7.97 -26.72 -11.65
C LEU A 353 -6.49 -27.09 -11.79
N LEU A 354 -5.68 -26.82 -10.76
CA LEU A 354 -4.25 -27.20 -10.74
C LEU A 354 -4.07 -28.71 -10.85
N ASP A 355 -4.83 -29.50 -10.09
CA ASP A 355 -4.82 -30.95 -10.14
C ASP A 355 -5.23 -31.49 -11.54
N THR A 356 -6.17 -30.79 -12.21
CA THR A 356 -6.73 -31.24 -13.50
C THR A 356 -5.83 -30.89 -14.68
N TYR A 357 -5.26 -29.69 -14.71
CA TYR A 357 -4.62 -29.14 -15.92
C TYR A 357 -3.09 -29.06 -15.84
N LEU A 358 -2.52 -28.94 -14.64
CA LEU A 358 -1.08 -28.77 -14.46
C LEU A 358 -0.39 -30.01 -13.88
N GLY A 359 -1.07 -30.75 -12.97
CA GLY A 359 -0.52 -31.99 -12.39
C GLY A 359 0.81 -31.81 -11.65
N CYS A 360 1.13 -30.58 -11.21
CA CYS A 360 2.39 -30.23 -10.56
C CYS A 360 2.24 -30.15 -9.03
N SER A 361 3.36 -30.15 -8.32
CA SER A 361 3.38 -29.92 -6.88
C SER A 361 3.14 -28.45 -6.54
N TYR A 362 2.33 -28.19 -5.53
CA TYR A 362 2.02 -26.84 -5.09
C TYR A 362 1.91 -26.75 -3.56
N ILE A 363 2.09 -25.53 -3.04
CA ILE A 363 1.96 -25.19 -1.63
C ILE A 363 0.94 -24.06 -1.50
N LEU A 364 -0.07 -24.22 -0.62
CA LEU A 364 -1.01 -23.15 -0.29
C LEU A 364 -0.33 -22.14 0.64
N ASP A 365 -0.34 -20.89 0.23
CA ASP A 365 -0.02 -19.72 1.05
C ASP A 365 -1.34 -19.03 1.42
N GLU A 366 -1.86 -19.36 2.60
CA GLU A 366 -3.14 -18.84 3.06
C GLU A 366 -3.09 -17.32 3.28
N THR A 367 -1.95 -16.81 3.74
CA THR A 367 -1.75 -15.37 4.02
C THR A 367 -1.86 -14.50 2.77
N TYR A 368 -1.33 -14.99 1.65
CA TYR A 368 -1.34 -14.28 0.38
C TYR A 368 -2.42 -14.75 -0.60
N MET A 369 -3.34 -15.63 -0.15
CA MET A 369 -4.43 -16.20 -0.95
C MET A 369 -3.93 -16.76 -2.29
N ALA A 370 -2.85 -17.56 -2.25
CA ALA A 370 -2.16 -18.04 -3.43
C ALA A 370 -1.70 -19.50 -3.30
N TYR A 371 -1.54 -20.15 -4.44
CA TYR A 371 -0.78 -21.38 -4.56
C TYR A 371 0.59 -21.09 -5.18
N TRP A 372 1.63 -21.53 -4.50
CA TRP A 372 2.99 -21.52 -5.05
C TRP A 372 3.27 -22.85 -5.73
N ILE A 373 3.63 -22.77 -7.01
CA ILE A 373 3.81 -23.91 -7.91
C ILE A 373 5.26 -23.97 -8.33
N LYS A 374 5.88 -25.14 -8.19
CA LYS A 374 7.20 -25.40 -8.74
C LYS A 374 7.04 -25.84 -10.19
N LEU A 375 7.68 -25.12 -11.10
CA LEU A 375 7.72 -25.44 -12.53
C LEU A 375 9.14 -25.88 -12.91
N ASP A 376 9.22 -26.92 -13.75
CA ASP A 376 10.48 -27.40 -14.33
C ASP A 376 10.53 -26.97 -15.81
N VAL A 377 10.70 -25.67 -16.03
CA VAL A 377 10.69 -25.03 -17.35
C VAL A 377 11.73 -23.91 -17.42
N ASP A 378 12.06 -23.46 -18.62
CA ASP A 378 12.84 -22.24 -18.81
C ASP A 378 12.04 -21.01 -18.32
N MET A 379 12.39 -20.51 -17.14
CA MET A 379 11.68 -19.41 -16.47
C MET A 379 11.74 -18.09 -17.24
N GLU A 380 12.82 -17.80 -17.98
CA GLU A 380 12.92 -16.57 -18.78
C GLU A 380 11.99 -16.63 -20.00
N LYS A 381 11.99 -17.78 -20.68
CA LYS A 381 11.05 -18.05 -21.78
C LYS A 381 9.61 -18.00 -21.30
N PHE A 382 9.30 -18.67 -20.18
CA PHE A 382 7.98 -18.66 -19.56
C PHE A 382 7.50 -17.26 -19.21
N LYS A 383 8.36 -16.44 -18.60
CA LYS A 383 8.05 -15.05 -18.26
C LYS A 383 7.71 -14.24 -19.51
N SER A 384 8.49 -14.37 -20.58
CA SER A 384 8.22 -13.71 -21.86
C SER A 384 6.88 -14.12 -22.45
N LEU A 385 6.53 -15.41 -22.40
CA LEU A 385 5.23 -15.91 -22.86
C LEU A 385 4.07 -15.39 -22.01
N CYS A 386 4.20 -15.33 -20.68
CA CYS A 386 3.19 -14.74 -19.82
C CYS A 386 2.97 -13.26 -20.15
N GLU A 387 4.04 -12.50 -20.41
CA GLU A 387 3.95 -11.11 -20.79
C GLU A 387 3.25 -10.88 -22.12
N LEU A 388 3.53 -11.72 -23.12
CA LEU A 388 2.89 -11.67 -24.44
C LEU A 388 1.40 -12.04 -24.38
N ASN A 389 1.01 -12.89 -23.44
CA ASN A 389 -0.38 -13.35 -23.27
C ASN A 389 -1.14 -12.57 -22.19
N LEU A 390 -0.65 -11.41 -21.76
CA LEU A 390 -1.26 -10.57 -20.72
C LEU A 390 -1.65 -11.37 -19.46
N MET A 391 -0.78 -12.31 -19.07
CA MET A 391 -0.96 -13.15 -17.90
C MET A 391 -0.08 -12.63 -16.75
N GLY A 392 -0.72 -12.14 -15.69
CA GLY A 392 -0.06 -11.67 -14.49
C GLY A 392 0.14 -12.82 -13.50
N VAL A 393 1.39 -13.17 -13.19
CA VAL A 393 1.75 -14.15 -12.15
C VAL A 393 2.81 -13.54 -11.23
N SER A 394 2.94 -14.07 -10.01
CA SER A 394 4.02 -13.68 -9.10
C SER A 394 5.18 -14.66 -9.22
N TYR A 395 6.40 -14.16 -9.29
CA TYR A 395 7.60 -14.98 -9.45
C TYR A 395 8.34 -15.16 -8.11
N SER A 396 8.95 -16.33 -7.93
CA SER A 396 9.89 -16.62 -6.85
C SER A 396 11.13 -17.34 -7.42
N SER A 397 12.16 -17.54 -6.60
CA SER A 397 13.39 -18.25 -6.99
C SER A 397 13.14 -19.72 -7.42
N SER A 398 11.99 -20.31 -7.09
CA SER A 398 11.69 -21.72 -7.29
C SER A 398 10.38 -22.01 -8.04
N GLY A 399 9.72 -20.98 -8.59
CA GLY A 399 8.45 -21.16 -9.28
C GLY A 399 7.57 -19.92 -9.31
N ILE A 400 6.28 -20.12 -9.46
CA ILE A 400 5.29 -19.04 -9.58
C ILE A 400 4.22 -19.11 -8.50
N GLY A 401 3.70 -17.95 -8.12
CA GLY A 401 2.54 -17.80 -7.22
C GLY A 401 1.30 -17.41 -8.00
N LEU A 402 0.22 -18.15 -7.80
CA LEU A 402 -1.10 -17.93 -8.41
C LEU A 402 -2.11 -17.57 -7.34
N SER A 403 -2.48 -16.28 -7.26
CA SER A 403 -3.52 -15.81 -6.36
C SER A 403 -4.91 -16.05 -6.94
N PHE A 404 -5.85 -16.44 -6.08
CA PHE A 404 -7.27 -16.58 -6.41
C PHE A 404 -8.12 -15.39 -5.93
N ALA A 405 -7.49 -14.35 -5.36
CA ALA A 405 -8.23 -13.27 -4.71
C ALA A 405 -8.99 -12.38 -5.71
N SER A 406 -8.36 -12.02 -6.83
CA SER A 406 -8.87 -11.01 -7.78
C SER A 406 -9.89 -11.52 -8.80
N MET A 407 -9.86 -12.82 -9.13
CA MET A 407 -10.64 -13.35 -10.25
C MET A 407 -11.91 -14.09 -9.81
N ASP A 408 -12.92 -14.09 -10.68
CA ASP A 408 -14.05 -15.01 -10.59
C ASP A 408 -13.66 -16.42 -11.04
N LYS A 409 -14.60 -17.38 -10.87
CA LYS A 409 -14.31 -18.79 -11.16
C LYS A 409 -14.18 -19.09 -12.67
N GLU A 410 -14.88 -18.36 -13.54
CA GLU A 410 -14.85 -18.57 -14.99
C GLU A 410 -13.49 -18.09 -15.54
N LEU A 411 -13.12 -16.85 -15.24
CA LEU A 411 -11.85 -16.26 -15.63
C LEU A 411 -10.65 -17.05 -15.06
N MET A 412 -10.76 -17.53 -13.83
CA MET A 412 -9.75 -18.37 -13.20
C MET A 412 -9.54 -19.71 -13.95
N LYS A 413 -10.63 -20.34 -14.42
CA LYS A 413 -10.57 -21.58 -15.21
C LYS A 413 -9.85 -21.34 -16.54
N ASP A 414 -10.26 -20.32 -17.28
CA ASP A 414 -9.68 -20.00 -18.57
C ASP A 414 -8.21 -19.62 -18.44
N GLY A 415 -7.87 -18.84 -17.42
CA GLY A 415 -6.50 -18.48 -17.11
C GLY A 415 -5.61 -19.69 -16.76
N VAL A 416 -6.11 -20.66 -15.98
CA VAL A 416 -5.33 -21.88 -15.66
C VAL A 416 -5.16 -22.77 -16.88
N ILE A 417 -6.17 -22.90 -17.76
CA ILE A 417 -6.05 -23.64 -19.01
C ILE A 417 -4.96 -22.99 -19.89
N ARG A 418 -5.02 -21.66 -20.06
CA ARG A 418 -4.01 -20.93 -20.83
C ARG A 418 -2.61 -21.07 -20.23
N LEU A 419 -2.50 -20.98 -18.90
CA LEU A 419 -1.23 -21.19 -18.19
C LEU A 419 -0.64 -22.58 -18.48
N ALA A 420 -1.48 -23.63 -18.46
CA ALA A 420 -1.05 -25.00 -18.76
C ALA A 420 -0.55 -25.18 -20.19
N GLU A 421 -1.09 -24.43 -21.15
CA GLU A 421 -0.58 -24.39 -22.53
C GLU A 421 0.81 -23.73 -22.57
N LEU A 422 0.98 -22.56 -21.93
CA LEU A 422 2.27 -21.84 -21.88
C LEU A 422 3.37 -22.66 -21.22
N VAL A 423 3.04 -23.42 -20.17
CA VAL A 423 4.00 -24.35 -19.52
C VAL A 423 4.46 -25.44 -20.47
N LYS A 424 3.60 -25.94 -21.37
CA LYS A 424 3.98 -26.97 -22.38
C LYS A 424 4.82 -26.41 -23.53
N GLU A 425 4.73 -25.10 -23.77
CA GLU A 425 5.51 -24.41 -24.80
C GLU A 425 6.95 -24.10 -24.33
N CYS A 426 7.23 -24.23 -23.04
CA CYS A 426 8.55 -23.98 -22.42
C CYS A 426 9.34 -25.25 -22.22
#